data_214caace5b3db64bf2e37eeb886552ac
#
_entry.id   214caace5b3db64bf2e37eeb886552ac
#
_cell.length_a   1.000
_cell.length_b   1.000
_cell.length_c   1.000
_cell.angle_alpha   90.00
_cell.angle_beta   90.00
_cell.angle_gamma   90.00
#
_symmetry.space_group_name_H-M   'P 1'
#
loop_
_entity.id
_entity.type
_entity.pdbx_description
1 polymer ?
#
loop_
_entity_poly.entity_id
_entity_poly.type
_entity_poly.pdbx_seq_one_letter_code
_entity_poly.pdbx_strand_id
1 'polypeptide(L)'
;MAFLLTDLKNKYIALRGFHTNRRLIVIESDDWGSIRMPSRDVFAKLQRMGDYPERDGFLSNDSLESEYDLDELYRVLTSVHDKNGRPAVITANFAVANPDFDKIDIESGRYQYESILDTYKRYYPENDVFGYVKKGIAQGVFFPQLHCREHLNVNRWMKDLKNKKKDTLIAFENKMIGINASFSEDNVYGYMDAFNTVWSSDEELAKIVADAAEMFKKLFGFKSETFVASCFVWNSKLETELAGLGIKGIQSSPWQYEPVGTNGEYNLKRRIHFTGECNSNDQIYTVRNCGYEPAYHQNPDECSKECIREIEKSFQQKKPAIITSHRFNFIHEIQRENAERNLVGLKNILLTVKERYPDVEFVTTPELVKIMEKN
;
A
#
# COMPACT_ATOMS: atom_id res chain seq x y z
N MET A 1 2.02 13.48 -31.87
CA MET A 1 2.96 12.34 -31.75
C MET A 1 2.93 11.70 -30.35
N ALA A 2 3.06 12.44 -29.25
CA ALA A 2 3.00 11.87 -27.90
C ALA A 2 1.67 11.15 -27.57
N PHE A 3 0.53 11.68 -27.96
CA PHE A 3 -0.79 11.08 -27.74
C PHE A 3 -0.98 9.74 -28.46
N LEU A 4 -0.51 9.63 -29.71
CA LEU A 4 -0.52 8.38 -30.48
C LEU A 4 0.39 7.29 -29.89
N LEU A 5 1.54 7.68 -29.36
CA LEU A 5 2.46 6.76 -28.69
C LEU A 5 1.88 6.24 -27.36
N THR A 6 1.17 7.10 -26.62
CA THR A 6 0.49 6.72 -25.37
C THR A 6 -0.68 5.76 -25.68
N ASP A 7 -1.46 6.01 -26.72
CA ASP A 7 -2.58 5.13 -27.12
C ASP A 7 -2.08 3.77 -27.61
N LEU A 8 -1.02 3.71 -28.43
CA LEU A 8 -0.38 2.47 -28.87
C LEU A 8 0.17 1.67 -27.69
N LYS A 9 0.78 2.34 -26.72
CA LYS A 9 1.30 1.71 -25.50
C LYS A 9 0.17 1.14 -24.62
N ASN A 10 -0.90 1.89 -24.43
CA ASN A 10 -2.07 1.44 -23.69
C ASN A 10 -2.75 0.24 -24.36
N LYS A 11 -2.83 0.22 -25.70
CA LYS A 11 -3.31 -0.92 -26.49
C LYS A 11 -2.39 -2.13 -26.35
N TYR A 12 -1.08 -1.94 -26.35
CA TYR A 12 -0.10 -3.01 -26.14
C TYR A 12 -0.24 -3.63 -24.73
N ILE A 13 -0.39 -2.80 -23.69
CA ILE A 13 -0.64 -3.26 -22.32
C ILE A 13 -1.98 -4.00 -22.24
N ALA A 14 -3.01 -3.51 -22.91
CA ALA A 14 -4.33 -4.11 -22.93
C ALA A 14 -4.37 -5.50 -23.59
N LEU A 15 -3.52 -5.75 -24.59
CA LEU A 15 -3.45 -7.02 -25.31
C LEU A 15 -2.63 -8.08 -24.58
N ARG A 16 -1.80 -7.68 -23.60
CA ARG A 16 -0.93 -8.60 -22.85
C ARG A 16 -1.50 -8.99 -21.50
N GLY A 17 -0.94 -10.06 -20.95
CA GLY A 17 -1.25 -10.57 -19.62
C GLY A 17 -2.47 -11.50 -19.61
N PHE A 18 -2.93 -11.78 -18.41
CA PHE A 18 -4.01 -12.70 -18.14
C PHE A 18 -5.36 -12.19 -18.66
N HIS A 19 -6.14 -13.07 -19.30
CA HIS A 19 -7.49 -12.78 -19.76
C HIS A 19 -8.48 -13.80 -19.17
N THR A 20 -9.66 -13.34 -18.80
CA THR A 20 -10.72 -14.17 -18.24
C THR A 20 -12.10 -13.65 -18.65
N ASN A 21 -13.07 -14.54 -18.80
CA ASN A 21 -14.47 -14.17 -18.98
C ASN A 21 -15.19 -13.95 -17.62
N ARG A 22 -14.53 -14.27 -16.50
CA ARG A 22 -15.03 -13.98 -15.15
C ARG A 22 -14.85 -12.49 -14.86
N ARG A 23 -15.82 -11.88 -14.21
CA ARG A 23 -15.76 -10.48 -13.75
C ARG A 23 -15.20 -10.43 -12.34
N LEU A 24 -13.87 -10.41 -12.25
CA LEU A 24 -13.15 -10.43 -10.98
C LEU A 24 -12.81 -9.01 -10.54
N ILE A 25 -13.14 -8.67 -9.29
CA ILE A 25 -12.69 -7.44 -8.62
C ILE A 25 -11.75 -7.82 -7.49
N VAL A 26 -10.58 -7.20 -7.50
CA VAL A 26 -9.61 -7.20 -6.41
C VAL A 26 -9.46 -5.77 -5.91
N ILE A 27 -9.48 -5.56 -4.60
CA ILE A 27 -9.14 -4.27 -3.98
C ILE A 27 -7.84 -4.47 -3.23
N GLU A 28 -6.77 -3.85 -3.69
CA GLU A 28 -5.46 -3.83 -3.04
C GLU A 28 -5.32 -2.51 -2.30
N SER A 29 -5.15 -2.56 -0.98
CA SER A 29 -5.06 -1.38 -0.12
C SER A 29 -3.78 -1.40 0.68
N ASP A 30 -2.98 -0.33 0.57
CA ASP A 30 -1.64 -0.26 1.12
C ASP A 30 -1.56 0.53 2.43
N ASP A 31 -0.42 0.44 3.09
CA ASP A 31 0.04 1.23 4.24
C ASP A 31 -0.58 0.85 5.60
N TRP A 32 -1.38 -0.22 5.69
CA TRP A 32 -1.92 -0.69 6.97
C TRP A 32 -0.80 -0.97 7.97
N GLY A 33 -0.99 -0.55 9.23
CA GLY A 33 -0.01 -0.70 10.31
C GLY A 33 1.11 0.33 10.32
N SER A 34 1.30 1.12 9.26
CA SER A 34 2.37 2.12 9.16
C SER A 34 1.97 3.44 9.83
N ILE A 35 2.90 4.06 10.56
CA ILE A 35 2.71 5.42 11.09
C ILE A 35 3.19 6.45 10.07
N ARG A 36 2.33 7.44 9.80
CA ARG A 36 2.68 8.63 9.03
C ARG A 36 2.48 9.89 9.84
N MET A 37 1.25 10.39 9.93
CA MET A 37 0.89 11.51 10.81
C MET A 37 0.41 10.95 12.15
N PRO A 38 1.09 11.21 13.27
CA PRO A 38 0.77 10.60 14.55
C PRO A 38 -0.60 10.97 15.12
N SER A 39 -1.03 12.22 14.91
CA SER A 39 -2.31 12.71 15.43
C SER A 39 -2.72 14.03 14.81
N ARG A 40 -3.99 14.41 15.02
CA ARG A 40 -4.50 15.74 14.68
C ARG A 40 -3.73 16.87 15.33
N ASP A 41 -3.28 16.70 16.57
CA ASP A 41 -2.52 17.72 17.30
C ASP A 41 -1.14 17.95 16.69
N VAL A 42 -0.45 16.87 16.29
CA VAL A 42 0.83 16.96 15.57
C VAL A 42 0.61 17.65 14.22
N PHE A 43 -0.41 17.27 13.48
CA PHE A 43 -0.76 17.91 12.21
C PHE A 43 -0.99 19.43 12.39
N ALA A 44 -1.82 19.84 13.35
CA ALA A 44 -2.09 21.25 13.65
C ALA A 44 -0.84 22.01 14.13
N LYS A 45 0.06 21.35 14.91
CA LYS A 45 1.35 21.93 15.32
C LYS A 45 2.21 22.23 14.10
N LEU A 46 2.34 21.28 13.19
CA LEU A 46 3.16 21.42 12.01
C LEU A 46 2.61 22.47 11.03
N GLN A 47 1.29 22.56 10.86
CA GLN A 47 0.66 23.65 10.09
C GLN A 47 1.02 25.04 10.62
N ARG A 48 1.05 25.21 11.95
CA ARG A 48 1.44 26.50 12.58
C ARG A 48 2.91 26.86 12.38
N MET A 49 3.77 25.89 12.09
CA MET A 49 5.18 26.13 11.82
C MET A 49 5.45 26.73 10.43
N GLY A 50 4.44 26.80 9.55
CA GLY A 50 4.48 27.62 8.32
C GLY A 50 5.10 26.97 7.08
N ASP A 51 5.71 25.80 7.20
CA ASP A 51 6.40 25.11 6.09
C ASP A 51 5.71 23.82 5.63
N TYR A 52 4.42 23.67 5.94
CA TYR A 52 3.73 22.39 5.73
C TYR A 52 2.86 22.38 4.48
N PRO A 53 3.00 21.39 3.61
CA PRO A 53 2.14 21.27 2.44
C PRO A 53 0.70 20.93 2.89
N GLU A 54 -0.17 21.94 2.90
CA GLU A 54 -1.63 21.77 3.11
C GLU A 54 -2.27 20.81 2.11
N ARG A 55 -1.51 20.35 1.10
CA ARG A 55 -1.97 19.58 -0.05
C ARG A 55 -1.35 18.19 -0.18
N ASP A 56 -0.54 17.74 0.77
CA ASP A 56 -0.08 16.35 0.76
C ASP A 56 -1.19 15.44 1.30
N GLY A 57 -1.86 14.71 0.39
CA GLY A 57 -2.96 13.82 0.74
C GLY A 57 -2.58 12.77 1.79
N PHE A 58 -1.32 12.31 1.82
CA PHE A 58 -0.84 11.37 2.83
C PHE A 58 -0.74 12.04 4.20
N LEU A 59 -0.02 13.16 4.32
CA LEU A 59 0.19 13.80 5.62
C LEU A 59 -1.09 14.40 6.20
N SER A 60 -2.00 14.86 5.36
CA SER A 60 -3.25 15.46 5.80
C SER A 60 -4.36 14.47 6.12
N ASN A 61 -4.20 13.19 5.78
CA ASN A 61 -5.24 12.17 5.98
C ASN A 61 -4.71 10.89 6.64
N ASP A 62 -3.42 10.55 6.51
CA ASP A 62 -2.90 9.25 6.87
C ASP A 62 -2.36 9.20 8.30
N SER A 63 -3.21 8.86 9.26
CA SER A 63 -2.81 8.39 10.58
C SER A 63 -2.93 6.88 10.70
N LEU A 64 -2.47 6.33 11.83
CA LEU A 64 -2.66 4.92 12.13
C LEU A 64 -4.16 4.60 12.22
N GLU A 65 -4.57 3.48 11.65
CA GLU A 65 -5.96 3.03 11.71
C GLU A 65 -6.42 2.74 13.14
N SER A 66 -7.67 3.11 13.45
CA SER A 66 -8.35 2.86 14.70
C SER A 66 -9.42 1.76 14.57
N GLU A 67 -9.97 1.31 15.71
CA GLU A 67 -11.14 0.42 15.73
C GLU A 67 -12.31 1.01 14.95
N TYR A 68 -12.55 2.31 15.11
CA TYR A 68 -13.63 3.01 14.43
C TYR A 68 -13.46 3.00 12.90
N ASP A 69 -12.26 3.26 12.41
CA ASP A 69 -11.94 3.22 10.99
C ASP A 69 -12.22 1.85 10.38
N LEU A 70 -11.75 0.80 11.06
CA LEU A 70 -11.94 -0.58 10.65
C LEU A 70 -13.43 -0.98 10.66
N ASP A 71 -14.18 -0.61 11.70
CA ASP A 71 -15.61 -0.94 11.80
C ASP A 71 -16.43 -0.27 10.69
N GLU A 72 -16.21 1.03 10.43
CA GLU A 72 -16.89 1.75 9.36
C GLU A 72 -16.56 1.17 7.97
N LEU A 73 -15.29 0.82 7.72
CA LEU A 73 -14.89 0.15 6.49
C LEU A 73 -15.59 -1.21 6.35
N TYR A 74 -15.62 -2.02 7.41
CA TYR A 74 -16.25 -3.35 7.38
C TYR A 74 -17.75 -3.27 7.17
N ARG A 75 -18.45 -2.24 7.70
CA ARG A 75 -19.87 -1.99 7.40
C ARG A 75 -20.12 -1.75 5.91
N VAL A 76 -19.21 -1.04 5.24
CA VAL A 76 -19.31 -0.84 3.79
C VAL A 76 -19.11 -2.16 3.07
N LEU A 77 -18.02 -2.89 3.36
CA LEU A 77 -17.66 -4.11 2.66
C LEU A 77 -18.69 -5.23 2.84
N THR A 78 -19.23 -5.40 4.07
CA THR A 78 -20.28 -6.39 4.35
C THR A 78 -21.65 -6.02 3.77
N SER A 79 -21.87 -4.78 3.34
CA SER A 79 -23.15 -4.34 2.76
C SER A 79 -23.34 -4.75 1.31
N VAL A 80 -22.29 -5.20 0.62
CA VAL A 80 -22.34 -5.57 -0.81
C VAL A 80 -21.79 -6.98 -1.01
N HIS A 81 -22.59 -7.85 -1.63
CA HIS A 81 -22.23 -9.25 -1.85
C HIS A 81 -22.12 -9.54 -3.34
N ASP A 82 -21.19 -10.40 -3.71
CA ASP A 82 -21.00 -10.90 -5.06
C ASP A 82 -22.05 -11.95 -5.48
N LYS A 83 -21.90 -12.53 -6.68
CA LYS A 83 -22.83 -13.57 -7.19
C LYS A 83 -22.88 -14.82 -6.32
N ASN A 84 -21.85 -15.08 -5.54
CA ASN A 84 -21.72 -16.26 -4.67
C ASN A 84 -22.17 -15.96 -3.23
N GLY A 85 -22.67 -14.75 -2.96
CA GLY A 85 -23.03 -14.30 -1.61
C GLY A 85 -21.84 -13.92 -0.75
N ARG A 86 -20.65 -13.78 -1.32
CA ARG A 86 -19.44 -13.35 -0.62
C ARG A 86 -19.41 -11.84 -0.48
N PRO A 87 -19.13 -11.27 0.70
CA PRO A 87 -18.98 -9.82 0.85
C PRO A 87 -17.79 -9.30 0.05
N ALA A 88 -17.78 -8.00 -0.24
CA ALA A 88 -16.62 -7.34 -0.79
C ALA A 88 -15.42 -7.49 0.16
N VAL A 89 -14.22 -7.67 -0.38
CA VAL A 89 -13.01 -7.94 0.39
C VAL A 89 -11.86 -7.05 -0.06
N ILE A 90 -11.08 -6.57 0.92
CA ILE A 90 -9.83 -5.85 0.69
C ILE A 90 -8.65 -6.78 0.96
N THR A 91 -7.69 -6.85 0.02
CA THR A 91 -6.33 -7.32 0.29
C THR A 91 -5.59 -6.16 0.94
N ALA A 92 -5.34 -6.27 2.25
CA ALA A 92 -4.74 -5.23 3.06
C ALA A 92 -3.24 -5.45 3.19
N ASN A 93 -2.45 -4.59 2.59
CA ASN A 93 -1.00 -4.70 2.59
C ASN A 93 -0.41 -4.01 3.83
N PHE A 94 0.19 -4.81 4.72
CA PHE A 94 0.66 -4.39 6.04
C PHE A 94 2.16 -4.12 6.11
N ALA A 95 2.51 -2.99 6.71
CA ALA A 95 3.77 -2.82 7.43
C ALA A 95 3.62 -3.49 8.81
N VAL A 96 4.56 -4.36 9.19
CA VAL A 96 4.45 -5.16 10.42
C VAL A 96 5.18 -4.56 11.63
N ALA A 97 5.91 -3.48 11.41
CA ALA A 97 6.64 -2.72 12.42
C ALA A 97 6.70 -1.23 12.07
N ASN A 98 7.09 -0.43 13.05
CA ASN A 98 7.38 1.00 12.91
C ASN A 98 8.67 1.35 13.63
N PRO A 99 9.34 2.50 13.33
CA PRO A 99 10.47 2.98 14.12
C PRO A 99 10.08 3.14 15.59
N ASP A 100 10.88 2.59 16.50
CA ASP A 100 10.77 2.90 17.94
C ASP A 100 11.50 4.20 18.23
N PHE A 101 10.81 5.32 18.02
CA PHE A 101 11.39 6.67 18.14
C PHE A 101 12.00 6.96 19.52
N ASP A 102 11.60 6.23 20.57
CA ASP A 102 12.12 6.43 21.91
C ASP A 102 13.42 5.67 22.19
N LYS A 103 13.71 4.62 21.37
CA LYS A 103 14.89 3.77 21.52
C LYS A 103 15.94 4.00 20.42
N ILE A 104 15.62 4.76 19.39
CA ILE A 104 16.57 5.11 18.34
C ILE A 104 17.63 6.05 18.89
N ASP A 105 18.91 5.67 18.71
CA ASP A 105 20.06 6.48 19.13
C ASP A 105 20.72 7.06 17.87
N ILE A 106 20.43 8.33 17.60
CA ILE A 106 20.94 9.05 16.42
C ILE A 106 22.46 9.19 16.46
N GLU A 107 23.03 9.47 17.63
CA GLU A 107 24.49 9.73 17.75
C GLU A 107 25.30 8.48 17.49
N SER A 108 24.89 7.32 18.06
CA SER A 108 25.54 6.04 17.78
C SER A 108 25.11 5.43 16.42
N GLY A 109 24.04 5.92 15.81
CA GLY A 109 23.46 5.38 14.59
C GLY A 109 22.70 4.07 14.80
N ARG A 110 22.27 3.76 16.03
CA ARG A 110 21.53 2.55 16.36
C ARG A 110 20.05 2.70 16.07
N TYR A 111 19.57 2.02 15.05
CA TYR A 111 18.16 1.91 14.72
C TYR A 111 17.46 0.86 15.60
N GLN A 112 16.22 1.13 15.97
CA GLN A 112 15.32 0.21 16.66
C GLN A 112 13.93 0.33 16.06
N TYR A 113 13.19 -0.77 16.03
CA TYR A 113 11.79 -0.79 15.62
C TYR A 113 10.93 -1.51 16.65
N GLU A 114 9.64 -1.26 16.61
CA GLU A 114 8.63 -1.92 17.43
C GLU A 114 7.60 -2.61 16.54
N SER A 115 6.98 -3.69 17.05
CA SER A 115 5.91 -4.37 16.33
C SER A 115 4.67 -3.47 16.21
N ILE A 116 3.80 -3.74 15.21
CA ILE A 116 2.53 -3.01 15.10
C ILE A 116 1.65 -3.17 16.34
N LEU A 117 1.78 -4.28 17.10
CA LEU A 117 1.03 -4.47 18.36
C LEU A 117 1.48 -3.47 19.42
N ASP A 118 2.79 -3.20 19.51
CA ASP A 118 3.32 -2.21 20.43
C ASP A 118 2.94 -0.81 19.99
N THR A 119 2.97 -0.56 18.68
CA THR A 119 2.50 0.69 18.08
C THR A 119 1.01 0.93 18.39
N TYR A 120 0.12 -0.04 18.17
CA TYR A 120 -1.30 0.10 18.53
C TYR A 120 -1.49 0.40 20.01
N LYS A 121 -0.79 -0.30 20.91
CA LYS A 121 -0.85 -0.02 22.36
C LYS A 121 -0.39 1.38 22.74
N ARG A 122 0.62 1.90 22.03
CA ARG A 122 1.15 3.25 22.26
C ARG A 122 0.15 4.32 21.85
N TYR A 123 -0.50 4.16 20.69
CA TYR A 123 -1.41 5.17 20.13
C TYR A 123 -2.85 5.01 20.61
N TYR A 124 -3.27 3.79 20.91
CA TYR A 124 -4.63 3.45 21.31
C TYR A 124 -4.62 2.52 22.56
N PRO A 125 -4.12 3.01 23.73
CA PRO A 125 -3.89 2.17 24.90
C PRO A 125 -5.16 1.51 25.46
N GLU A 126 -6.33 2.11 25.23
CA GLU A 126 -7.63 1.64 25.71
C GLU A 126 -8.41 0.80 24.68
N ASN A 127 -7.84 0.60 23.47
CA ASN A 127 -8.51 -0.04 22.35
C ASN A 127 -7.83 -1.36 21.94
N ASP A 128 -8.60 -2.27 21.35
CA ASP A 128 -8.10 -3.53 20.76
C ASP A 128 -8.13 -3.48 19.22
N VAL A 129 -7.36 -2.54 18.64
CA VAL A 129 -7.31 -2.36 17.17
C VAL A 129 -6.99 -3.66 16.46
N PHE A 130 -6.03 -4.45 17.00
CA PHE A 130 -5.67 -5.73 16.37
C PHE A 130 -6.78 -6.78 16.49
N GLY A 131 -7.61 -6.73 17.54
CA GLY A 131 -8.83 -7.52 17.63
C GLY A 131 -9.81 -7.20 16.49
N TYR A 132 -9.94 -5.92 16.13
CA TYR A 132 -10.74 -5.50 14.97
C TYR A 132 -10.13 -5.98 13.64
N VAL A 133 -8.83 -5.97 13.47
CA VAL A 133 -8.17 -6.59 12.30
C VAL A 133 -8.56 -8.08 12.21
N LYS A 134 -8.48 -8.83 13.30
CA LYS A 134 -8.91 -10.24 13.36
C LYS A 134 -10.40 -10.41 13.06
N LYS A 135 -11.25 -9.48 13.52
CA LYS A 135 -12.69 -9.46 13.21
C LYS A 135 -12.91 -9.36 11.70
N GLY A 136 -12.22 -8.45 11.00
CA GLY A 136 -12.32 -8.33 9.53
C GLY A 136 -11.86 -9.56 8.78
N ILE A 137 -10.80 -10.24 9.26
CA ILE A 137 -10.34 -11.52 8.72
C ILE A 137 -11.44 -12.58 8.90
N ALA A 138 -12.00 -12.70 10.10
CA ALA A 138 -13.05 -13.68 10.40
C ALA A 138 -14.34 -13.44 9.60
N GLN A 139 -14.67 -12.17 9.29
CA GLN A 139 -15.79 -11.80 8.44
C GLN A 139 -15.51 -12.00 6.93
N GLY A 140 -14.27 -12.29 6.55
CA GLY A 140 -13.87 -12.46 5.14
C GLY A 140 -13.86 -11.16 4.33
N VAL A 141 -13.77 -9.99 4.98
CA VAL A 141 -13.77 -8.67 4.33
C VAL A 141 -12.40 -8.01 4.30
N PHE A 142 -11.45 -8.52 5.09
CA PHE A 142 -10.14 -7.93 5.25
C PHE A 142 -9.07 -9.03 5.25
N PHE A 143 -8.19 -9.03 4.25
CA PHE A 143 -7.23 -10.10 4.07
C PHE A 143 -5.79 -9.56 4.07
N PRO A 144 -5.06 -9.65 5.22
CA PRO A 144 -3.71 -9.15 5.33
C PRO A 144 -2.73 -9.82 4.37
N GLN A 145 -1.85 -9.01 3.76
CA GLN A 145 -0.68 -9.45 3.00
C GLN A 145 0.51 -8.58 3.37
N LEU A 146 1.71 -9.05 3.10
CA LEU A 146 2.95 -8.36 3.48
C LEU A 146 3.25 -7.20 2.53
N HIS A 147 3.51 -6.04 3.10
CA HIS A 147 4.00 -4.85 2.40
C HIS A 147 5.48 -4.60 2.70
N CYS A 148 5.83 -4.51 3.98
CA CYS A 148 7.20 -4.24 4.43
C CYS A 148 7.33 -4.58 5.92
N ARG A 149 8.57 -4.52 6.45
CA ARG A 149 8.74 -4.50 7.90
C ARG A 149 8.29 -3.14 8.41
N GLU A 150 8.97 -2.07 8.05
CA GLU A 150 8.52 -0.68 8.14
C GLU A 150 8.52 -0.04 6.75
N HIS A 151 7.61 0.90 6.51
CA HIS A 151 7.52 1.62 5.24
C HIS A 151 8.57 2.74 5.18
N LEU A 152 9.85 2.34 5.29
CA LEU A 152 10.96 3.25 5.53
C LEU A 152 12.27 2.70 4.95
N ASN A 153 13.00 3.51 4.19
CA ASN A 153 14.40 3.28 3.90
C ASN A 153 15.26 3.69 5.11
N VAL A 154 15.51 2.73 5.99
CA VAL A 154 16.15 2.95 7.30
C VAL A 154 17.53 3.58 7.15
N ASN A 155 18.38 3.05 6.26
CA ASN A 155 19.76 3.50 6.13
C ASN A 155 19.85 4.95 5.68
N ARG A 156 19.02 5.35 4.71
CA ARG A 156 18.95 6.73 4.24
C ARG A 156 18.44 7.65 5.34
N TRP A 157 17.37 7.26 6.02
CA TRP A 157 16.74 8.04 7.08
C TRP A 157 17.70 8.26 8.27
N MET A 158 18.37 7.20 8.75
CA MET A 158 19.35 7.29 9.81
C MET A 158 20.56 8.14 9.43
N LYS A 159 21.03 8.07 8.17
CA LYS A 159 22.06 8.96 7.65
C LYS A 159 21.66 10.43 7.72
N ASP A 160 20.43 10.75 7.31
CA ASP A 160 19.95 12.12 7.30
C ASP A 160 19.67 12.65 8.73
N LEU A 161 19.19 11.81 9.64
CA LEU A 161 19.13 12.11 11.08
C LEU A 161 20.50 12.44 11.67
N LYS A 162 21.51 11.60 11.40
CA LYS A 162 22.89 11.80 11.85
C LYS A 162 23.50 13.08 11.26
N ASN A 163 23.16 13.41 10.03
CA ASN A 163 23.58 14.66 9.37
C ASN A 163 22.76 15.88 9.82
N LYS A 164 21.84 15.70 10.76
CA LYS A 164 21.01 16.75 11.36
C LYS A 164 20.20 17.54 10.30
N LYS A 165 19.71 16.84 9.26
CA LYS A 165 18.80 17.48 8.29
C LYS A 165 17.58 18.00 9.02
N LYS A 166 17.32 19.32 8.87
CA LYS A 166 16.32 20.06 9.64
C LYS A 166 14.94 19.39 9.59
N ASP A 167 14.43 19.11 8.40
CA ASP A 167 13.09 18.55 8.22
C ASP A 167 12.97 17.13 8.76
N THR A 168 14.03 16.33 8.64
CA THR A 168 14.09 14.97 9.20
C THR A 168 14.08 14.99 10.72
N LEU A 169 14.82 15.92 11.34
CA LEU A 169 14.81 16.09 12.79
C LEU A 169 13.45 16.56 13.30
N ILE A 170 12.82 17.54 12.65
CA ILE A 170 11.48 18.02 13.01
C ILE A 170 10.49 16.85 12.94
N ALA A 171 10.55 16.02 11.89
CA ALA A 171 9.71 14.84 11.77
C ALA A 171 9.96 13.85 12.92
N PHE A 172 11.22 13.52 13.18
CA PHE A 172 11.63 12.59 14.24
C PHE A 172 11.14 13.05 15.64
N GLU A 173 11.32 14.33 15.98
CA GLU A 173 10.85 14.92 17.24
C GLU A 173 9.32 14.83 17.40
N ASN A 174 8.60 14.76 16.29
CA ASN A 174 7.15 14.58 16.28
C ASN A 174 6.72 13.13 16.03
N LYS A 175 7.64 12.16 16.15
CA LYS A 175 7.36 10.72 15.95
C LYS A 175 6.88 10.40 14.53
N MET A 176 7.43 11.09 13.55
CA MET A 176 7.17 10.92 12.11
C MET A 176 8.44 10.51 11.38
N ILE A 177 8.28 9.80 10.28
CA ILE A 177 9.38 9.42 9.39
C ILE A 177 9.88 10.63 8.58
N GLY A 178 8.97 11.44 8.08
CA GLY A 178 9.28 12.64 7.31
C GLY A 178 8.11 13.62 7.26
N ILE A 179 8.42 14.90 7.06
CA ILE A 179 7.42 15.97 6.90
C ILE A 179 7.06 16.20 5.43
N ASN A 180 7.80 15.61 4.53
CA ASN A 180 7.50 15.58 3.11
C ASN A 180 7.42 14.11 2.67
N ALA A 181 6.20 13.59 2.57
CA ALA A 181 5.99 12.19 2.24
C ALA A 181 6.37 11.86 0.80
N SER A 182 6.25 12.85 -0.11
CA SER A 182 6.40 12.61 -1.54
C SER A 182 7.83 12.83 -2.04
N PHE A 183 8.57 13.81 -1.50
CA PHE A 183 9.90 14.17 -1.99
C PHE A 183 10.78 14.68 -0.85
N SER A 184 12.06 14.29 -0.88
CA SER A 184 13.11 14.95 -0.12
C SER A 184 13.62 16.20 -0.88
N GLU A 185 14.51 16.96 -0.24
CA GLU A 185 15.23 18.09 -0.87
C GLU A 185 15.91 17.71 -2.20
N ASP A 186 16.17 16.42 -2.43
CA ASP A 186 16.83 15.87 -3.61
C ASP A 186 15.83 15.41 -4.71
N ASN A 187 14.53 15.80 -4.65
CA ASN A 187 13.45 15.33 -5.55
C ASN A 187 13.27 13.81 -5.58
N VAL A 188 13.59 13.13 -4.51
CA VAL A 188 13.47 11.68 -4.38
C VAL A 188 12.31 11.36 -3.45
N TYR A 189 11.56 10.28 -3.74
CA TYR A 189 10.51 9.77 -2.86
C TYR A 189 10.99 9.75 -1.42
N GLY A 190 10.65 10.67 -0.58
CA GLY A 190 11.02 10.82 0.80
C GLY A 190 11.89 9.67 1.36
N TYR A 191 11.52 9.04 2.45
CA TYR A 191 12.17 7.82 2.93
C TYR A 191 11.34 6.56 2.68
N MET A 192 10.33 6.64 1.81
CA MET A 192 9.27 5.63 1.69
C MET A 192 9.65 4.41 0.83
N ASP A 193 10.71 4.49 0.03
CA ASP A 193 11.19 3.44 -0.86
C ASP A 193 12.06 2.40 -0.11
N ALA A 194 11.44 1.68 0.82
CA ALA A 194 12.10 0.78 1.77
C ALA A 194 13.09 -0.22 1.14
N PHE A 195 12.84 -0.63 -0.12
CA PHE A 195 13.64 -1.64 -0.82
C PHE A 195 14.59 -1.06 -1.88
N ASN A 196 14.96 0.22 -1.75
CA ASN A 196 15.90 0.85 -2.66
C ASN A 196 17.35 0.46 -2.31
N THR A 197 18.00 -0.28 -3.23
CA THR A 197 19.37 -0.78 -3.08
C THR A 197 20.47 0.28 -3.21
N VAL A 198 20.11 1.50 -3.56
CA VAL A 198 21.07 2.62 -3.57
C VAL A 198 21.58 2.92 -2.15
N TRP A 199 20.78 2.65 -1.13
CA TRP A 199 21.06 2.94 0.28
C TRP A 199 21.29 1.71 1.13
N SER A 200 20.85 0.53 0.69
CA SER A 200 20.93 -0.73 1.41
C SER A 200 21.46 -1.82 0.50
N SER A 201 22.29 -2.73 1.02
CA SER A 201 22.73 -3.88 0.25
C SER A 201 21.59 -4.89 0.04
N ASP A 202 21.73 -5.76 -0.96
CA ASP A 202 20.77 -6.84 -1.19
C ASP A 202 20.66 -7.76 0.03
N GLU A 203 21.78 -8.04 0.72
CA GLU A 203 21.84 -8.88 1.92
C GLU A 203 21.14 -8.24 3.11
N GLU A 204 21.19 -6.91 3.25
CA GLU A 204 20.43 -6.18 4.28
C GLU A 204 18.93 -6.23 3.99
N LEU A 205 18.54 -6.00 2.73
CA LEU A 205 17.13 -6.07 2.33
C LEU A 205 16.57 -7.49 2.45
N ALA A 206 17.35 -8.52 2.11
CA ALA A 206 16.99 -9.92 2.33
C ALA A 206 16.68 -10.21 3.82
N LYS A 207 17.53 -9.72 4.73
CA LYS A 207 17.29 -9.86 6.19
C LYS A 207 16.04 -9.11 6.63
N ILE A 208 15.82 -7.89 6.13
CA ILE A 208 14.65 -7.08 6.48
C ILE A 208 13.36 -7.76 6.02
N VAL A 209 13.33 -8.30 4.80
CA VAL A 209 12.12 -8.97 4.29
C VAL A 209 11.88 -10.32 4.96
N ALA A 210 12.93 -11.06 5.31
CA ALA A 210 12.81 -12.31 6.05
C ALA A 210 12.26 -12.07 7.47
N ASP A 211 12.76 -11.06 8.16
CA ASP A 211 12.27 -10.63 9.47
C ASP A 211 10.79 -10.18 9.39
N ALA A 212 10.46 -9.37 8.37
CA ALA A 212 9.09 -8.95 8.12
C ALA A 212 8.14 -10.13 7.90
N ALA A 213 8.54 -11.12 7.12
CA ALA A 213 7.72 -12.31 6.86
C ALA A 213 7.50 -13.17 8.11
N GLU A 214 8.51 -13.28 8.97
CA GLU A 214 8.39 -13.99 10.24
C GLU A 214 7.49 -13.22 11.23
N MET A 215 7.63 -11.89 11.31
CA MET A 215 6.73 -11.04 12.10
C MET A 215 5.29 -11.13 11.60
N PHE A 216 5.08 -11.07 10.29
CA PHE A 216 3.77 -11.23 9.66
C PHE A 216 3.12 -12.55 10.07
N LYS A 217 3.87 -13.65 9.94
CA LYS A 217 3.38 -14.99 10.33
C LYS A 217 3.02 -15.07 11.80
N LYS A 218 3.81 -14.45 12.70
CA LYS A 218 3.50 -14.39 14.15
C LYS A 218 2.23 -13.59 14.44
N LEU A 219 2.04 -12.46 13.75
CA LEU A 219 0.90 -11.57 13.93
C LEU A 219 -0.41 -12.23 13.47
N PHE A 220 -0.41 -12.77 12.26
CA PHE A 220 -1.64 -13.23 11.59
C PHE A 220 -1.88 -14.73 11.67
N GLY A 221 -0.88 -15.54 12.05
CA GLY A 221 -1.00 -16.99 12.17
C GLY A 221 -0.88 -17.75 10.83
N PHE A 222 -0.63 -17.04 9.72
CA PHE A 222 -0.40 -17.60 8.39
C PHE A 222 0.71 -16.85 7.65
N LYS A 223 1.27 -17.45 6.61
CA LYS A 223 2.28 -16.79 5.76
C LYS A 223 1.59 -15.91 4.72
N SER A 224 2.17 -14.74 4.44
CA SER A 224 1.77 -13.97 3.27
C SER A 224 2.06 -14.75 1.98
N GLU A 225 1.12 -14.76 1.06
CA GLU A 225 1.25 -15.38 -0.25
C GLU A 225 1.57 -14.36 -1.35
N THR A 226 1.33 -13.06 -1.07
CA THR A 226 1.65 -11.97 -1.99
C THR A 226 2.40 -10.87 -1.27
N PHE A 227 3.07 -10.03 -2.06
CA PHE A 227 3.88 -8.93 -1.58
C PHE A 227 3.76 -7.73 -2.51
N VAL A 228 3.79 -6.52 -1.95
CA VAL A 228 3.96 -5.28 -2.70
C VAL A 228 5.16 -4.52 -2.16
N ALA A 229 6.08 -4.13 -3.02
CA ALA A 229 7.19 -3.29 -2.63
C ALA A 229 6.74 -1.83 -2.48
N SER A 230 7.22 -1.17 -1.43
CA SER A 230 6.98 0.25 -1.18
C SER A 230 7.36 1.09 -2.40
N CYS A 231 6.47 2.01 -2.80
CA CYS A 231 6.66 2.89 -3.96
C CYS A 231 6.90 2.14 -5.29
N PHE A 232 6.65 0.83 -5.34
CA PHE A 232 7.00 -0.04 -6.49
C PHE A 232 8.49 -0.02 -6.84
N VAL A 233 9.35 0.19 -5.83
CA VAL A 233 10.81 0.23 -5.98
C VAL A 233 11.41 -1.07 -5.43
N TRP A 234 11.95 -1.90 -6.30
CA TRP A 234 12.66 -3.14 -5.93
C TRP A 234 13.51 -3.67 -7.10
N ASN A 235 14.43 -4.58 -6.82
CA ASN A 235 15.20 -5.30 -7.83
C ASN A 235 14.84 -6.80 -7.88
N SER A 236 15.28 -7.48 -8.93
CA SER A 236 14.96 -8.91 -9.14
C SER A 236 15.59 -9.86 -8.11
N LYS A 237 16.63 -9.44 -7.38
CA LYS A 237 17.21 -10.26 -6.30
C LYS A 237 16.25 -10.35 -5.11
N LEU A 238 15.53 -9.26 -4.81
CA LEU A 238 14.49 -9.29 -3.78
C LEU A 238 13.39 -10.32 -4.12
N GLU A 239 13.05 -10.47 -5.40
CA GLU A 239 12.06 -11.48 -5.84
C GLU A 239 12.50 -12.91 -5.50
N THR A 240 13.80 -13.20 -5.62
CA THR A 240 14.35 -14.52 -5.25
C THR A 240 14.22 -14.78 -3.74
N GLU A 241 14.50 -13.78 -2.92
CA GLU A 241 14.32 -13.89 -1.47
C GLU A 241 12.85 -14.10 -1.10
N LEU A 242 11.96 -13.31 -1.70
CA LEU A 242 10.51 -13.42 -1.52
C LEU A 242 9.99 -14.81 -1.90
N ALA A 243 10.47 -15.38 -3.02
CA ALA A 243 10.10 -16.74 -3.44
C ALA A 243 10.52 -17.78 -2.39
N GLY A 244 11.74 -17.67 -1.83
CA GLY A 244 12.22 -18.52 -0.74
C GLY A 244 11.36 -18.44 0.54
N LEU A 245 10.70 -17.31 0.78
CA LEU A 245 9.77 -17.10 1.90
C LEU A 245 8.35 -17.62 1.63
N GLY A 246 8.06 -18.02 0.38
CA GLY A 246 6.77 -18.59 -0.04
C GLY A 246 5.83 -17.56 -0.69
N ILE A 247 6.31 -16.37 -1.04
CA ILE A 247 5.56 -15.38 -1.81
C ILE A 247 5.39 -15.87 -3.26
N LYS A 248 4.16 -16.02 -3.70
CA LYS A 248 3.77 -16.49 -5.03
C LYS A 248 3.32 -15.38 -5.96
N GLY A 249 2.86 -14.25 -5.41
CA GLY A 249 2.39 -13.11 -6.16
C GLY A 249 3.13 -11.82 -5.81
N ILE A 250 3.49 -11.04 -6.83
CA ILE A 250 4.06 -9.70 -6.68
C ILE A 250 3.02 -8.68 -7.16
N GLN A 251 2.50 -7.89 -6.23
CA GLN A 251 1.59 -6.79 -6.54
C GLN A 251 2.38 -5.62 -7.10
N SER A 252 1.94 -5.06 -8.21
CA SER A 252 2.66 -4.01 -8.93
C SER A 252 1.71 -2.97 -9.53
N SER A 253 2.26 -1.80 -9.82
CA SER A 253 1.73 -0.91 -10.86
C SER A 253 2.19 -1.41 -12.24
N PRO A 254 1.73 -0.81 -13.35
CA PRO A 254 2.30 -1.09 -14.67
C PRO A 254 3.82 -0.87 -14.74
N TRP A 255 4.38 -0.14 -13.79
CA TRP A 255 5.80 0.20 -13.72
C TRP A 255 6.42 -0.25 -12.39
N GLN A 256 7.39 -1.14 -12.49
CA GLN A 256 8.41 -1.34 -11.47
C GLN A 256 9.51 -0.30 -11.67
N TYR A 257 10.01 0.25 -10.58
CA TYR A 257 11.18 1.12 -10.56
C TYR A 257 12.36 0.34 -9.96
N GLU A 258 13.22 -0.17 -10.85
CA GLU A 258 14.39 -0.94 -10.45
C GLU A 258 15.55 0.01 -10.11
N PRO A 259 16.07 0.00 -8.87
CA PRO A 259 17.23 0.80 -8.49
C PRO A 259 18.48 0.29 -9.22
N VAL A 260 19.18 1.17 -9.93
CA VAL A 260 20.38 0.84 -10.71
C VAL A 260 21.61 1.68 -10.33
N GLY A 261 21.45 2.61 -9.39
CA GLY A 261 22.55 3.42 -8.86
C GLY A 261 23.32 2.71 -7.75
N THR A 262 24.49 3.24 -7.44
CA THR A 262 25.34 2.82 -6.31
C THR A 262 25.79 4.04 -5.53
N ASN A 263 26.09 3.87 -4.23
CA ASN A 263 26.69 4.91 -3.40
C ASN A 263 25.93 6.25 -3.32
N GLY A 264 24.60 6.19 -3.32
CA GLY A 264 23.75 7.40 -3.17
C GLY A 264 23.38 8.07 -4.48
N GLU A 265 23.79 7.55 -5.64
CA GLU A 265 23.24 7.99 -6.92
C GLU A 265 21.85 7.40 -7.11
N TYR A 266 20.81 8.24 -7.00
CA TYR A 266 19.44 7.84 -7.20
C TYR A 266 19.11 7.70 -8.68
N ASN A 267 19.15 6.49 -9.19
CA ASN A 267 18.80 6.18 -10.56
C ASN A 267 17.84 4.98 -10.61
N LEU A 268 16.73 5.12 -11.31
CA LEU A 268 15.68 4.12 -11.41
C LEU A 268 15.45 3.74 -12.87
N LYS A 269 15.57 2.46 -13.16
CA LYS A 269 15.18 1.89 -14.46
C LYS A 269 13.73 1.42 -14.37
N ARG A 270 12.92 1.82 -15.35
CA ARG A 270 11.52 1.38 -15.44
C ARG A 270 11.42 0.02 -16.11
N ARG A 271 10.72 -0.91 -15.49
CA ARG A 271 10.25 -2.15 -16.07
C ARG A 271 8.74 -2.15 -16.17
N ILE A 272 8.19 -2.71 -17.25
CA ILE A 272 6.74 -2.85 -17.43
C ILE A 272 6.34 -4.28 -17.07
N HIS A 273 5.25 -4.42 -16.31
CA HIS A 273 4.67 -5.70 -15.95
C HIS A 273 3.22 -5.81 -16.42
N PHE A 274 2.76 -7.05 -16.50
CA PHE A 274 1.40 -7.40 -16.89
C PHE A 274 0.82 -8.39 -15.89
N THR A 275 -0.46 -8.27 -15.57
CA THR A 275 -1.15 -9.27 -14.75
C THR A 275 -1.04 -10.65 -15.38
N GLY A 276 -0.56 -11.64 -14.61
CA GLY A 276 -0.31 -13.00 -15.09
C GLY A 276 1.06 -13.23 -15.71
N GLU A 277 1.92 -12.22 -15.80
CA GLU A 277 3.34 -12.40 -16.14
C GLU A 277 4.04 -13.14 -15.02
N CYS A 278 4.90 -14.12 -15.35
CA CYS A 278 5.74 -14.84 -14.39
C CYS A 278 7.18 -14.31 -14.44
N ASN A 279 7.82 -14.20 -13.29
CA ASN A 279 9.26 -13.97 -13.21
C ASN A 279 10.05 -15.31 -13.21
N SER A 280 11.37 -15.22 -13.11
CA SER A 280 12.26 -16.40 -13.10
C SER A 280 12.11 -17.30 -11.87
N ASN A 281 11.37 -16.90 -10.87
CA ASN A 281 11.09 -17.65 -9.65
C ASN A 281 9.66 -18.20 -9.60
N ASP A 282 8.98 -18.25 -10.75
CA ASP A 282 7.57 -18.68 -10.91
C ASP A 282 6.58 -17.84 -10.09
N GLN A 283 6.93 -16.60 -9.73
CA GLN A 283 6.03 -15.66 -9.09
C GLN A 283 5.22 -14.91 -10.14
N ILE A 284 3.93 -14.72 -9.87
CA ILE A 284 2.99 -14.08 -10.79
C ILE A 284 2.79 -12.62 -10.41
N TYR A 285 2.92 -11.71 -11.38
CA TYR A 285 2.59 -10.31 -11.15
C TYR A 285 1.09 -10.06 -11.22
N THR A 286 0.58 -9.28 -10.27
CA THR A 286 -0.72 -8.62 -10.34
C THR A 286 -0.50 -7.14 -10.59
N VAL A 287 -1.15 -6.57 -11.61
CA VAL A 287 -0.90 -5.19 -12.03
C VAL A 287 -2.19 -4.38 -11.88
N ARG A 288 -2.14 -3.39 -11.01
CA ARG A 288 -3.26 -2.48 -10.72
C ARG A 288 -3.64 -1.71 -11.98
N ASN A 289 -4.92 -1.71 -12.32
CA ASN A 289 -5.47 -1.11 -13.53
C ASN A 289 -6.71 -0.24 -13.29
N CYS A 290 -7.15 -0.11 -12.04
CA CYS A 290 -8.20 0.78 -11.58
C CYS A 290 -7.71 1.55 -10.37
N GLY A 291 -8.14 2.81 -10.20
CA GLY A 291 -7.74 3.66 -9.09
C GLY A 291 -8.92 4.16 -8.27
N TYR A 292 -8.80 4.07 -6.94
CA TYR A 292 -9.73 4.72 -6.01
C TYR A 292 -8.95 5.44 -4.90
N GLU A 293 -8.53 6.68 -5.19
CA GLU A 293 -7.75 7.54 -4.29
C GLU A 293 -8.43 8.90 -4.11
N PRO A 294 -9.68 8.93 -3.58
CA PRO A 294 -10.46 10.16 -3.52
C PRO A 294 -9.85 11.24 -2.62
N ALA A 295 -9.08 10.89 -1.58
CA ALA A 295 -8.38 11.85 -0.74
C ALA A 295 -7.26 12.61 -1.48
N TYR A 296 -6.77 12.06 -2.57
CA TYR A 296 -5.78 12.66 -3.46
C TYR A 296 -6.41 13.40 -4.65
N HIS A 297 -7.66 13.09 -4.95
CA HIS A 297 -8.31 13.57 -6.15
C HIS A 297 -8.89 14.98 -5.93
N GLN A 298 -8.71 15.89 -6.90
CA GLN A 298 -9.28 17.25 -6.83
C GLN A 298 -10.81 17.23 -6.69
N ASN A 299 -11.46 16.24 -7.30
CA ASN A 299 -12.89 16.00 -7.18
C ASN A 299 -13.15 14.54 -6.78
N PRO A 300 -13.40 14.24 -5.50
CA PRO A 300 -13.63 12.88 -5.01
C PRO A 300 -14.80 12.13 -5.67
N ASP A 301 -15.87 12.84 -6.05
CA ASP A 301 -17.01 12.23 -6.75
C ASP A 301 -16.63 11.79 -8.17
N GLU A 302 -15.77 12.55 -8.85
CA GLU A 302 -15.24 12.18 -10.16
C GLU A 302 -14.32 10.97 -10.06
N CYS A 303 -13.49 10.87 -9.00
CA CYS A 303 -12.67 9.71 -8.72
C CYS A 303 -13.49 8.42 -8.69
N SER A 304 -14.67 8.42 -8.02
CA SER A 304 -15.56 7.26 -8.00
C SER A 304 -16.07 6.88 -9.40
N LYS A 305 -16.43 7.87 -10.20
CA LYS A 305 -16.88 7.63 -11.60
C LYS A 305 -15.75 7.12 -12.49
N GLU A 306 -14.55 7.64 -12.30
CA GLU A 306 -13.34 7.17 -13.02
C GLU A 306 -13.04 5.71 -12.68
N CYS A 307 -13.05 5.35 -11.40
CA CYS A 307 -12.88 3.97 -10.98
C CYS A 307 -13.90 3.02 -11.63
N ILE A 308 -15.17 3.40 -11.67
CA ILE A 308 -16.22 2.61 -12.34
C ILE A 308 -15.90 2.44 -13.84
N ARG A 309 -15.51 3.52 -14.53
CA ARG A 309 -15.14 3.46 -15.96
C ARG A 309 -13.94 2.53 -16.22
N GLU A 310 -12.95 2.55 -15.32
CA GLU A 310 -11.77 1.68 -15.40
C GLU A 310 -12.12 0.20 -15.15
N ILE A 311 -13.01 -0.08 -14.20
CA ILE A 311 -13.54 -1.43 -13.96
C ILE A 311 -14.28 -1.94 -15.21
N GLU A 312 -15.18 -1.14 -15.79
CA GLU A 312 -15.91 -1.48 -16.99
C GLU A 312 -14.98 -1.76 -18.17
N LYS A 313 -13.98 -0.90 -18.35
CA LYS A 313 -12.95 -1.08 -19.38
C LYS A 313 -12.16 -2.38 -19.17
N SER A 314 -11.82 -2.72 -17.94
CA SER A 314 -11.12 -3.96 -17.61
C SER A 314 -11.97 -5.18 -18.00
N PHE A 315 -13.26 -5.18 -17.68
CA PHE A 315 -14.17 -6.26 -18.05
C PHE A 315 -14.39 -6.36 -19.56
N GLN A 316 -14.49 -5.22 -20.28
CA GLN A 316 -14.56 -5.20 -21.76
C GLN A 316 -13.32 -5.81 -22.39
N GLN A 317 -12.16 -5.63 -21.76
CA GLN A 317 -10.89 -6.21 -22.18
C GLN A 317 -10.69 -7.65 -21.69
N LYS A 318 -11.69 -8.25 -21.02
CA LYS A 318 -11.63 -9.58 -20.41
C LYS A 318 -10.51 -9.70 -19.38
N LYS A 319 -10.30 -8.67 -18.57
CA LYS A 319 -9.29 -8.61 -17.51
C LYS A 319 -9.92 -8.51 -16.15
N PRO A 320 -9.25 -8.97 -15.07
CA PRO A 320 -9.64 -8.64 -13.73
C PRO A 320 -9.50 -7.12 -13.51
N ALA A 321 -10.41 -6.53 -12.74
CA ALA A 321 -10.29 -5.16 -12.26
C ALA A 321 -9.55 -5.19 -10.91
N ILE A 322 -8.32 -4.68 -10.89
CA ILE A 322 -7.46 -4.61 -9.71
C ILE A 322 -7.38 -3.15 -9.28
N ILE A 323 -8.10 -2.82 -8.22
CA ILE A 323 -8.27 -1.47 -7.72
C ILE A 323 -7.15 -1.17 -6.72
N THR A 324 -6.42 -0.08 -6.95
CA THR A 324 -5.49 0.48 -5.95
C THR A 324 -6.24 1.43 -5.04
N SER A 325 -6.00 1.33 -3.75
CA SER A 325 -6.46 2.30 -2.75
C SER A 325 -5.51 2.27 -1.56
N HIS A 326 -5.26 3.42 -0.94
CA HIS A 326 -4.47 3.47 0.29
C HIS A 326 -5.38 3.60 1.50
N ARG A 327 -4.90 3.12 2.64
CA ARG A 327 -5.55 3.21 3.94
C ARG A 327 -6.08 4.61 4.26
N PHE A 328 -5.30 5.66 3.94
CA PHE A 328 -5.64 7.06 4.27
C PHE A 328 -6.98 7.54 3.70
N ASN A 329 -7.54 6.84 2.70
CA ASN A 329 -8.88 7.16 2.20
C ASN A 329 -9.99 6.85 3.22
N PHE A 330 -9.71 6.04 4.23
CA PHE A 330 -10.68 5.49 5.17
C PHE A 330 -10.42 5.89 6.63
N ILE A 331 -9.45 6.77 6.90
CA ILE A 331 -9.02 7.16 8.25
C ILE A 331 -9.66 8.48 8.66
N HIS A 332 -10.28 8.50 9.85
CA HIS A 332 -11.09 9.61 10.34
C HIS A 332 -10.33 10.59 11.26
N GLU A 333 -9.14 10.22 11.75
CA GLU A 333 -8.44 10.97 12.82
C GLU A 333 -8.17 12.41 12.45
N ILE A 334 -7.67 12.70 11.26
CA ILE A 334 -7.26 14.05 10.84
C ILE A 334 -8.42 14.76 10.13
N GLN A 335 -8.99 14.17 9.12
CA GLN A 335 -10.08 14.72 8.31
C GLN A 335 -11.26 13.77 8.23
N ARG A 336 -12.10 13.78 9.26
CA ARG A 336 -13.23 12.88 9.41
C ARG A 336 -14.19 12.88 8.22
N GLU A 337 -14.58 14.06 7.76
CA GLU A 337 -15.53 14.23 6.65
C GLU A 337 -14.99 13.63 5.34
N ASN A 338 -13.67 13.65 5.16
CA ASN A 338 -13.02 13.05 4.00
C ASN A 338 -13.23 11.53 4.01
N ALA A 339 -12.96 10.86 5.13
CA ALA A 339 -13.12 9.42 5.25
C ALA A 339 -14.59 8.99 5.09
N GLU A 340 -15.52 9.70 5.74
CA GLU A 340 -16.97 9.44 5.62
C GLU A 340 -17.44 9.51 4.15
N ARG A 341 -17.06 10.57 3.42
CA ARG A 341 -17.37 10.73 2.00
C ARG A 341 -16.75 9.61 1.15
N ASN A 342 -15.49 9.26 1.42
CA ASN A 342 -14.78 8.24 0.67
C ASN A 342 -15.37 6.84 0.89
N LEU A 343 -15.82 6.51 2.08
CA LEU A 343 -16.54 5.26 2.37
C LEU A 343 -17.88 5.19 1.62
N VAL A 344 -18.62 6.30 1.54
CA VAL A 344 -19.84 6.40 0.70
C VAL A 344 -19.49 6.17 -0.77
N GLY A 345 -18.40 6.76 -1.26
CA GLY A 345 -17.92 6.58 -2.63
C GLY A 345 -17.56 5.13 -2.93
N LEU A 346 -16.82 4.45 -2.04
CA LEU A 346 -16.51 3.03 -2.17
C LEU A 346 -17.78 2.17 -2.25
N LYS A 347 -18.74 2.42 -1.35
CA LYS A 347 -20.02 1.71 -1.37
C LYS A 347 -20.75 1.89 -2.69
N ASN A 348 -20.80 3.12 -3.21
CA ASN A 348 -21.43 3.44 -4.48
C ASN A 348 -20.76 2.74 -5.67
N ILE A 349 -19.42 2.66 -5.68
CA ILE A 349 -18.68 1.89 -6.70
C ILE A 349 -19.13 0.42 -6.68
N LEU A 350 -19.08 -0.22 -5.50
CA LEU A 350 -19.41 -1.63 -5.35
C LEU A 350 -20.87 -1.94 -5.73
N LEU A 351 -21.83 -1.10 -5.31
CA LEU A 351 -23.23 -1.23 -5.66
C LEU A 351 -23.48 -1.05 -7.16
N THR A 352 -22.90 -0.01 -7.77
CA THR A 352 -23.05 0.29 -9.20
C THR A 352 -22.49 -0.85 -10.05
N VAL A 353 -21.31 -1.38 -9.68
CA VAL A 353 -20.70 -2.49 -10.41
C VAL A 353 -21.53 -3.77 -10.24
N LYS A 354 -22.04 -4.04 -9.04
CA LYS A 354 -22.92 -5.19 -8.80
C LYS A 354 -24.24 -5.11 -9.58
N GLU A 355 -24.82 -3.93 -9.69
CA GLU A 355 -26.05 -3.69 -10.47
C GLU A 355 -25.81 -3.94 -11.97
N ARG A 356 -24.72 -3.36 -12.52
CA ARG A 356 -24.40 -3.49 -13.96
C ARG A 356 -23.88 -4.87 -14.33
N TYR A 357 -23.22 -5.56 -13.40
CA TYR A 357 -22.58 -6.87 -13.59
C TYR A 357 -23.00 -7.82 -12.45
N PRO A 358 -24.23 -8.39 -12.51
CA PRO A 358 -24.73 -9.27 -11.44
C PRO A 358 -23.88 -10.52 -11.17
N ASP A 359 -23.03 -10.90 -12.13
CA ASP A 359 -22.10 -12.05 -12.06
C ASP A 359 -20.69 -11.68 -11.56
N VAL A 360 -20.48 -10.47 -11.03
CA VAL A 360 -19.20 -10.06 -10.43
C VAL A 360 -18.80 -10.96 -9.26
N GLU A 361 -17.50 -11.14 -9.10
CA GLU A 361 -16.88 -11.90 -8.02
C GLU A 361 -15.85 -11.02 -7.29
N PHE A 362 -15.92 -10.96 -5.97
CA PHE A 362 -14.91 -10.32 -5.14
C PHE A 362 -13.87 -11.35 -4.72
N VAL A 363 -12.61 -11.10 -5.04
CA VAL A 363 -11.49 -12.00 -4.73
C VAL A 363 -10.32 -11.24 -4.12
N THR A 364 -9.56 -11.91 -3.27
CA THR A 364 -8.29 -11.39 -2.76
C THR A 364 -7.20 -11.54 -3.80
N THR A 365 -6.09 -10.82 -3.64
CA THR A 365 -4.91 -10.97 -4.53
C THR A 365 -4.36 -12.40 -4.53
N PRO A 366 -4.20 -13.12 -3.38
CA PRO A 366 -3.80 -14.52 -3.40
C PRO A 366 -4.78 -15.44 -4.15
N GLU A 367 -6.08 -15.18 -4.07
CA GLU A 367 -7.08 -15.94 -4.85
C GLU A 367 -6.94 -15.67 -6.35
N LEU A 368 -6.69 -14.41 -6.76
CA LEU A 368 -6.41 -14.08 -8.15
C LEU A 368 -5.15 -14.80 -8.65
N VAL A 369 -4.07 -14.83 -7.87
CA VAL A 369 -2.85 -15.59 -8.20
C VAL A 369 -3.17 -17.06 -8.41
N LYS A 370 -3.91 -17.70 -7.50
CA LYS A 370 -4.36 -19.12 -7.63
C LYS A 370 -5.26 -19.37 -8.85
N ILE A 371 -6.04 -18.38 -9.27
CA ILE A 371 -6.83 -18.47 -10.51
C ILE A 371 -5.92 -18.46 -11.73
N MET A 372 -4.88 -17.63 -11.71
CA MET A 372 -3.90 -17.53 -12.81
C MET A 372 -2.99 -18.74 -12.92
N GLU A 373 -2.57 -19.36 -11.80
CA GLU A 373 -1.77 -20.58 -11.77
C GLU A 373 -2.47 -21.79 -12.46
N LYS A 374 -3.79 -21.78 -12.52
CA LYS A 374 -4.61 -22.90 -13.07
C LYS A 374 -4.91 -22.75 -14.56
N ASN A 375 -4.52 -21.64 -15.19
CA ASN A 375 -4.77 -21.34 -16.59
C ASN A 375 -3.47 -21.30 -17.39
#